data_65c6708b6cff88c20d7490f6b59abfea
#
_entry.id   65c6708b6cff88c20d7490f6b59abfea
#
_cell.length_a   1.000
_cell.length_b   1.000
_cell.length_c   1.000
_cell.angle_alpha   90.00
_cell.angle_beta   90.00
_cell.angle_gamma   90.00
#
_symmetry.space_group_name_H-M   'P 1'
#
loop_
_entity.id
_entity.type
_entity.pdbx_description
1 polymer ?
#
loop_
_entity_poly.entity_id
_entity_poly.type
_entity_poly.pdbx_seq_one_letter_code
_entity_poly.pdbx_strand_id
1 'polypeptide(L)'
;MLPALAGPAPSGGEGTVEGIGEALGRSQGGFSTKLHLRAEGGGKPVAAVLTAGERHEQFALDALMDKGAVPRSGRGRPRLRPRRTAGDRGYSSPPARRRLRQRRIEPVIPTRKDQPRQPDFDKAAYRQRNKVERLIGRLKQYRRIATRYEKRATNYLAMVTLGMTMLWLT
;
A
#
# COMPACT_ATOMS: atom_id res chain seq x y z
N MET A 1 17.38 -11.24 -2.35
CA MET A 1 16.93 -11.45 -3.74
C MET A 1 15.56 -10.81 -3.86
N LEU A 2 15.45 -9.65 -4.49
CA LEU A 2 14.16 -9.06 -4.83
C LEU A 2 13.47 -10.05 -5.77
N PRO A 3 12.23 -10.47 -5.52
CA PRO A 3 11.51 -11.28 -6.49
C PRO A 3 11.50 -10.52 -7.81
N ALA A 4 11.83 -11.24 -8.88
CA ALA A 4 11.78 -10.68 -10.22
C ALA A 4 10.41 -10.05 -10.44
N LEU A 5 10.39 -8.77 -10.71
CA LEU A 5 9.21 -7.98 -11.02
C LEU A 5 8.70 -8.25 -12.45
N ALA A 6 9.01 -9.42 -12.97
CA ALA A 6 8.70 -9.87 -14.31
C ALA A 6 7.60 -10.94 -14.30
N GLY A 7 6.38 -10.50 -13.97
CA GLY A 7 5.20 -11.19 -14.42
C GLY A 7 4.56 -10.42 -15.57
N PRO A 8 3.79 -11.04 -16.49
CA PRO A 8 3.07 -10.30 -17.53
C PRO A 8 2.17 -9.26 -16.84
N ALA A 9 2.26 -8.03 -17.30
CA ALA A 9 1.41 -6.95 -16.81
C ALA A 9 -0.05 -7.36 -16.97
N PRO A 10 -0.89 -7.26 -15.94
CA PRO A 10 -2.30 -7.45 -16.11
C PRO A 10 -2.77 -6.43 -17.16
N SER A 11 -3.47 -6.90 -18.17
CA SER A 11 -4.05 -6.09 -19.22
C SER A 11 -5.01 -5.08 -18.60
N GLY A 12 -4.54 -3.86 -18.39
CA GLY A 12 -5.35 -2.84 -17.75
C GLY A 12 -4.58 -1.66 -17.17
N GLY A 13 -3.30 -1.48 -17.52
CA GLY A 13 -2.54 -0.26 -17.17
C GLY A 13 -2.51 0.03 -15.69
N GLU A 14 -2.45 -0.98 -14.85
CA GLU A 14 -2.39 -0.86 -13.41
C GLU A 14 -0.99 -0.41 -13.01
N GLY A 15 -0.92 0.77 -12.41
CA GLY A 15 0.30 1.44 -12.01
C GLY A 15 1.07 0.77 -10.89
N THR A 16 1.41 -0.47 -11.09
CA THR A 16 2.53 -1.07 -10.39
C THR A 16 3.79 -0.82 -11.22
N VAL A 17 4.95 -0.88 -10.61
CA VAL A 17 6.23 -0.74 -11.34
C VAL A 17 6.40 -1.82 -12.42
N GLU A 18 5.52 -2.79 -12.45
CA GLU A 18 5.45 -3.86 -13.44
C GLU A 18 4.63 -3.47 -14.68
N GLY A 19 3.89 -2.35 -14.61
CA GLY A 19 3.12 -1.83 -15.73
C GLY A 19 3.95 -0.92 -16.62
N ILE A 20 3.60 -0.87 -17.87
CA ILE A 20 4.12 0.08 -18.85
C ILE A 20 3.88 1.51 -18.34
N GLY A 21 4.89 2.13 -17.77
CA GLY A 21 4.83 3.51 -17.33
C GLY A 21 5.65 3.78 -16.06
N GLU A 22 6.11 5.00 -15.94
CA GLU A 22 6.99 5.44 -14.84
C GLU A 22 6.21 5.80 -13.56
N ALA A 23 4.97 5.31 -13.41
CA ALA A 23 4.05 5.67 -12.32
C ALA A 23 3.97 7.20 -12.12
N LEU A 24 4.06 7.94 -13.19
CA LEU A 24 3.90 9.39 -13.25
C LEU A 24 2.56 9.72 -13.88
N GLY A 25 1.81 10.61 -13.26
CA GLY A 25 0.54 11.07 -13.78
C GLY A 25 0.24 12.48 -13.33
N ARG A 26 -0.64 13.15 -14.05
CA ARG A 26 -0.96 14.55 -13.82
C ARG A 26 -2.08 14.67 -12.79
N SER A 27 -1.75 15.14 -11.60
CA SER A 27 -2.71 15.55 -10.56
C SER A 27 -2.96 17.05 -10.63
N GLN A 28 -3.86 17.59 -9.80
CA GLN A 28 -4.09 19.03 -9.69
C GLN A 28 -2.82 19.82 -9.37
N GLY A 29 -1.86 19.20 -8.65
CA GLY A 29 -0.57 19.80 -8.31
C GLY A 29 0.55 19.52 -9.32
N GLY A 30 0.26 19.00 -10.51
CA GLY A 30 1.24 18.66 -11.53
C GLY A 30 1.56 17.16 -11.60
N PHE A 31 2.71 16.82 -12.18
CA PHE A 31 3.15 15.43 -12.27
C PHE A 31 3.52 14.88 -10.90
N SER A 32 2.91 13.76 -10.54
CA SER A 32 3.10 13.14 -9.24
C SER A 32 3.01 11.60 -9.30
N THR A 33 3.57 10.99 -8.27
CA THR A 33 3.49 9.55 -8.02
C THR A 33 2.83 9.33 -6.66
N LYS A 34 1.85 8.44 -6.58
CA LYS A 34 1.31 7.98 -5.31
C LYS A 34 2.11 6.78 -4.80
N LEU A 35 2.57 6.88 -3.56
CA LEU A 35 3.16 5.78 -2.83
C LEU A 35 2.10 5.14 -1.92
N HIS A 36 1.77 3.89 -2.19
CA HIS A 36 0.90 3.08 -1.36
C HIS A 36 1.74 2.18 -0.47
N LEU A 37 1.45 2.17 0.82
CA LEU A 37 2.19 1.40 1.82
C LEU A 37 1.28 0.45 2.57
N ARG A 38 1.77 -0.74 2.82
CA ARG A 38 1.20 -1.68 3.77
C ARG A 38 2.15 -1.86 4.94
N ALA A 39 1.64 -1.72 6.16
CA ALA A 39 2.35 -2.02 7.38
C ALA A 39 1.75 -3.25 8.08
N GLU A 40 2.56 -3.95 8.87
CA GLU A 40 2.08 -4.97 9.79
C GLU A 40 1.54 -4.32 11.09
N GLY A 41 0.99 -5.13 12.01
CA GLY A 41 0.30 -4.65 13.21
C GLY A 41 1.15 -3.82 14.18
N GLY A 42 2.47 -3.95 14.17
CA GLY A 42 3.42 -3.12 14.92
C GLY A 42 3.74 -1.78 14.25
N GLY A 43 3.38 -1.62 12.97
CA GLY A 43 3.64 -0.41 12.20
C GLY A 43 4.92 -0.46 11.36
N LYS A 44 5.58 -1.62 11.27
CA LYS A 44 6.71 -1.81 10.37
C LYS A 44 6.24 -1.98 8.92
N PRO A 45 6.96 -1.45 7.92
CA PRO A 45 6.55 -1.53 6.52
C PRO A 45 6.71 -2.94 5.97
N VAL A 46 5.74 -3.41 5.19
CA VAL A 46 5.72 -4.77 4.63
C VAL A 46 5.73 -4.76 3.11
N ALA A 47 5.01 -3.84 2.49
CA ALA A 47 4.95 -3.72 1.04
C ALA A 47 4.75 -2.27 0.62
N ALA A 48 5.27 -1.96 -0.56
CA ALA A 48 5.09 -0.68 -1.23
C ALA A 48 4.67 -0.91 -2.69
N VAL A 49 3.79 -0.05 -3.19
CA VAL A 49 3.34 -0.03 -4.58
C VAL A 49 3.28 1.42 -5.04
N LEU A 50 3.71 1.67 -6.26
CA LEU A 50 3.63 2.99 -6.90
C LEU A 50 2.49 3.01 -7.91
N THR A 51 1.76 4.10 -7.96
CA THR A 51 0.81 4.40 -9.03
C THR A 51 0.97 5.83 -9.51
N ALA A 52 0.45 6.12 -10.69
CA ALA A 52 0.35 7.48 -11.18
C ALA A 52 -0.53 8.34 -10.24
N GLY A 53 -0.22 9.62 -10.13
CA GLY A 53 -0.83 10.51 -9.15
C GLY A 53 -2.34 10.68 -9.25
N GLU A 54 -2.90 10.58 -10.46
CA GLU A 54 -4.35 10.66 -10.71
C GLU A 54 -5.09 9.35 -10.41
N ARG A 55 -4.38 8.22 -10.33
CA ARG A 55 -5.04 6.92 -10.12
C ARG A 55 -5.72 6.80 -8.76
N HIS A 56 -6.88 6.17 -8.78
CA HIS A 56 -7.63 5.91 -7.57
C HIS A 56 -6.96 4.82 -6.73
N GLU A 57 -6.91 5.00 -5.40
CA GLU A 57 -6.18 4.16 -4.45
C GLU A 57 -6.57 2.67 -4.51
N GLN A 58 -7.81 2.37 -4.85
CA GLN A 58 -8.31 0.98 -4.92
C GLN A 58 -7.54 0.08 -5.89
N PHE A 59 -6.91 0.67 -6.93
CA PHE A 59 -6.12 -0.09 -7.91
C PHE A 59 -4.85 -0.69 -7.30
N ALA A 60 -4.28 -0.06 -6.28
CA ALA A 60 -3.11 -0.58 -5.59
C ALA A 60 -3.43 -1.68 -4.56
N LEU A 61 -4.71 -1.89 -4.21
CA LEU A 61 -5.09 -2.75 -3.10
C LEU A 61 -4.65 -4.20 -3.29
N ASP A 62 -4.92 -4.77 -4.45
CA ASP A 62 -4.59 -6.17 -4.72
C ASP A 62 -3.08 -6.38 -4.73
N ALA A 63 -2.32 -5.52 -5.41
CA ALA A 63 -0.87 -5.57 -5.42
C ALA A 63 -0.26 -5.42 -4.00
N LEU A 64 -0.84 -4.57 -3.15
CA LEU A 64 -0.43 -4.46 -1.74
C LEU A 64 -0.73 -5.72 -0.93
N MET A 65 -1.84 -6.42 -1.22
CA MET A 65 -2.20 -7.64 -0.51
C MET A 65 -1.40 -8.86 -0.98
N ASP A 66 -0.94 -8.87 -2.22
CA ASP A 66 -0.15 -9.95 -2.79
C ASP A 66 1.34 -9.84 -2.42
N LYS A 67 1.82 -8.64 -2.12
CA LYS A 67 3.20 -8.38 -1.72
C LYS A 67 3.39 -8.42 -0.20
N GLY A 68 4.57 -8.82 0.19
CA GLY A 68 5.03 -8.77 1.58
C GLY A 68 4.55 -9.93 2.45
N ALA A 69 5.46 -10.43 3.24
CA ALA A 69 5.26 -11.50 4.19
C ALA A 69 5.74 -11.05 5.58
N VAL A 70 4.99 -11.38 6.61
CA VAL A 70 5.36 -11.08 8.00
C VAL A 70 5.88 -12.35 8.65
N PRO A 71 7.15 -12.38 9.09
CA PRO A 71 7.71 -13.51 9.83
C PRO A 71 6.85 -13.82 11.07
N ARG A 72 6.78 -15.07 11.45
CA ARG A 72 6.19 -15.47 12.73
C ARG A 72 7.25 -15.42 13.83
N SER A 73 6.84 -15.15 15.05
CA SER A 73 7.72 -15.24 16.21
C SER A 73 8.16 -16.66 16.55
N GLY A 74 7.62 -17.68 15.90
CA GLY A 74 7.93 -19.09 16.06
C GLY A 74 8.06 -19.82 14.73
N ARG A 75 8.20 -21.16 14.78
CA ARG A 75 8.27 -22.02 13.59
C ARG A 75 7.04 -21.86 12.70
N GLY A 76 7.22 -21.91 11.39
CA GLY A 76 6.16 -21.90 10.38
C GLY A 76 6.38 -20.88 9.27
N ARG A 77 5.57 -21.02 8.21
CA ARG A 77 5.65 -20.11 7.05
C ARG A 77 5.26 -18.69 7.43
N PRO A 78 5.90 -17.67 6.84
CA PRO A 78 5.50 -16.28 7.03
C PRO A 78 4.02 -16.05 6.70
N ARG A 79 3.38 -15.10 7.38
CA ARG A 79 1.99 -14.73 7.12
C ARG A 79 1.93 -13.78 5.91
N LEU A 80 1.34 -14.24 4.84
CA LEU A 80 1.06 -13.41 3.65
C LEU A 80 -0.23 -12.61 3.80
N ARG A 81 -1.23 -13.17 4.50
CA ARG A 81 -2.56 -12.56 4.63
C ARG A 81 -2.78 -12.06 6.05
N PRO A 82 -3.14 -10.77 6.22
CA PRO A 82 -3.58 -10.28 7.52
C PRO A 82 -4.98 -10.80 7.85
N ARG A 83 -5.35 -10.83 9.13
CA ARG A 83 -6.74 -11.11 9.54
C ARG A 83 -7.65 -9.95 9.17
N ARG A 84 -7.17 -8.71 9.34
CA ARG A 84 -7.91 -7.48 9.06
C ARG A 84 -6.97 -6.45 8.42
N THR A 85 -7.54 -5.55 7.65
CA THR A 85 -6.81 -4.44 7.01
C THR A 85 -7.54 -3.14 7.26
N ALA A 86 -6.89 -2.21 7.95
CA ALA A 86 -7.37 -0.85 8.08
C ALA A 86 -6.87 -0.02 6.89
N GLY A 87 -7.79 0.65 6.23
CA GLY A 87 -7.51 1.53 5.09
C GLY A 87 -8.28 2.84 5.19
N ASP A 88 -7.88 3.83 4.42
CA ASP A 88 -8.59 5.09 4.32
C ASP A 88 -9.83 4.98 3.43
N ARG A 89 -10.57 6.10 3.31
CA ARG A 89 -11.78 6.18 2.47
C ARG A 89 -11.51 6.01 0.99
N GLY A 90 -10.27 6.18 0.52
CA GLY A 90 -9.87 5.91 -0.87
C GLY A 90 -10.07 4.45 -1.25
N TYR A 91 -9.97 3.54 -0.28
CA TYR A 91 -10.20 2.10 -0.49
C TYR A 91 -11.65 1.67 -0.21
N SER A 92 -12.58 2.59 0.06
CA SER A 92 -13.96 2.32 0.50
C SER A 92 -14.92 1.98 -0.64
N SER A 93 -14.53 1.22 -1.64
CA SER A 93 -15.45 0.78 -2.67
C SER A 93 -16.06 -0.59 -2.36
N PRO A 94 -17.33 -0.86 -2.75
CA PRO A 94 -17.93 -2.20 -2.58
C PRO A 94 -17.09 -3.31 -3.22
N PRO A 95 -16.53 -3.17 -4.43
CA PRO A 95 -15.64 -4.17 -5.01
C PRO A 95 -14.38 -4.41 -4.18
N ALA A 96 -13.73 -3.36 -3.65
CA ALA A 96 -12.53 -3.51 -2.83
C ALA A 96 -12.83 -4.30 -1.55
N ARG A 97 -13.94 -3.99 -0.86
CA ARG A 97 -14.38 -4.74 0.33
C ARG A 97 -14.71 -6.19 0.00
N ARG A 98 -15.35 -6.45 -1.15
CA ARG A 98 -15.67 -7.80 -1.61
C ARG A 98 -14.39 -8.60 -1.82
N ARG A 99 -13.41 -8.05 -2.55
CA ARG A 99 -12.11 -8.69 -2.78
C ARG A 99 -11.38 -9.02 -1.48
N LEU A 100 -11.37 -8.12 -0.50
CA LEU A 100 -10.77 -8.41 0.82
C LEU A 100 -11.48 -9.57 1.51
N ARG A 101 -12.82 -9.58 1.54
CA ARG A 101 -13.59 -10.68 2.16
C ARG A 101 -13.38 -12.02 1.46
N GLN A 102 -13.31 -12.03 0.12
CA GLN A 102 -12.98 -13.25 -0.66
C GLN A 102 -11.59 -13.80 -0.29
N ARG A 103 -10.66 -12.92 0.06
CA ARG A 103 -9.34 -13.29 0.58
C ARG A 103 -9.35 -13.63 2.08
N ARG A 104 -10.53 -13.67 2.72
CA ARG A 104 -10.72 -13.86 4.17
C ARG A 104 -10.02 -12.79 5.00
N ILE A 105 -9.99 -11.56 4.50
CA ILE A 105 -9.45 -10.38 5.17
C ILE A 105 -10.62 -9.49 5.57
N GLU A 106 -10.74 -9.17 6.85
CA GLU A 106 -11.74 -8.25 7.36
C GLU A 106 -11.38 -6.80 6.99
N PRO A 107 -12.22 -6.08 6.21
CA PRO A 107 -11.94 -4.69 5.84
C PRO A 107 -12.38 -3.74 6.96
N VAL A 108 -11.44 -3.09 7.61
CA VAL A 108 -11.67 -1.99 8.57
C VAL A 108 -11.46 -0.66 7.84
N ILE A 109 -12.40 -0.33 6.99
CA ILE A 109 -12.35 0.85 6.12
C ILE A 109 -13.63 1.65 6.35
N PRO A 110 -13.58 2.96 6.66
CA PRO A 110 -14.78 3.76 6.87
C PRO A 110 -15.53 3.97 5.55
N THR A 111 -16.84 4.14 5.62
CA THR A 111 -17.67 4.50 4.47
C THR A 111 -17.45 5.95 4.07
N ARG A 112 -17.65 6.25 2.79
CA ARG A 112 -17.78 7.62 2.28
C ARG A 112 -19.16 8.19 2.62
N LYS A 113 -19.35 9.48 2.42
CA LYS A 113 -20.64 10.15 2.69
C LYS A 113 -21.78 9.61 1.81
N ASP A 114 -21.44 9.19 0.60
CA ASP A 114 -22.32 8.63 -0.43
C ASP A 114 -22.61 7.13 -0.26
N GLN A 115 -22.09 6.50 0.80
CA GLN A 115 -22.25 5.09 1.08
C GLN A 115 -23.07 4.85 2.36
N PRO A 116 -23.81 3.73 2.44
CA PRO A 116 -24.51 3.36 3.66
C PRO A 116 -23.57 3.32 4.87
N ARG A 117 -24.02 3.86 6.00
CA ARG A 117 -23.24 3.80 7.24
C ARG A 117 -23.07 2.36 7.70
N GLN A 118 -21.96 2.10 8.36
CA GLN A 118 -21.68 0.82 9.04
C GLN A 118 -21.90 1.03 10.53
N PRO A 119 -23.02 0.53 11.09
CA PRO A 119 -23.31 0.70 12.52
C PRO A 119 -22.24 0.07 13.40
N ASP A 120 -21.76 -1.12 13.00
CA ASP A 120 -20.77 -1.92 13.75
C ASP A 120 -19.31 -1.66 13.31
N PHE A 121 -19.01 -0.43 12.88
CA PHE A 121 -17.67 -0.07 12.45
C PHE A 121 -16.70 -0.06 13.64
N ASP A 122 -15.67 -0.94 13.59
CA ASP A 122 -14.64 -1.03 14.62
C ASP A 122 -13.71 0.20 14.59
N LYS A 123 -14.10 1.22 15.35
CA LYS A 123 -13.34 2.46 15.50
C LYS A 123 -11.99 2.22 16.19
N ALA A 124 -11.90 1.23 17.10
CA ALA A 124 -10.66 0.92 17.82
C ALA A 124 -9.62 0.32 16.89
N ALA A 125 -10.03 -0.67 16.07
CA ALA A 125 -9.16 -1.22 15.03
C ALA A 125 -8.78 -0.16 13.99
N TYR A 126 -9.70 0.74 13.62
CA TYR A 126 -9.40 1.81 12.67
C TYR A 126 -8.36 2.80 13.18
N ARG A 127 -8.36 3.12 14.48
CA ARG A 127 -7.32 4.01 15.10
C ARG A 127 -5.90 3.48 14.88
N GLN A 128 -5.72 2.16 14.73
CA GLN A 128 -4.41 1.57 14.46
C GLN A 128 -3.83 2.01 13.09
N ARG A 129 -4.67 2.54 12.18
CA ARG A 129 -4.20 3.12 10.91
C ARG A 129 -3.21 4.28 11.11
N ASN A 130 -3.28 4.99 12.22
CA ASN A 130 -2.30 6.03 12.57
C ASN A 130 -0.85 5.54 12.52
N LYS A 131 -0.61 4.22 12.70
CA LYS A 131 0.73 3.63 12.57
C LYS A 131 1.28 3.79 11.14
N VAL A 132 0.42 3.65 10.12
CA VAL A 132 0.82 3.85 8.72
C VAL A 132 1.11 5.33 8.45
N GLU A 133 0.35 6.23 9.02
CA GLU A 133 0.59 7.69 8.88
C GLU A 133 1.94 8.07 9.48
N ARG A 134 2.24 7.57 10.68
CA ARG A 134 3.55 7.77 11.31
C ARG A 134 4.68 7.13 10.51
N LEU A 135 4.45 5.94 9.94
CA LEU A 135 5.40 5.28 9.05
C LEU A 135 5.70 6.14 7.82
N ILE A 136 4.67 6.69 7.17
CA ILE A 136 4.84 7.61 6.04
C ILE A 136 5.64 8.85 6.45
N GLY A 137 5.34 9.42 7.62
CA GLY A 137 6.10 10.54 8.18
C GLY A 137 7.59 10.22 8.36
N ARG A 138 7.90 9.04 8.92
CA ARG A 138 9.30 8.57 9.08
C ARG A 138 9.99 8.37 7.72
N LEU A 139 9.32 7.75 6.74
CA LEU A 139 9.87 7.58 5.41
C LEU A 139 10.13 8.91 4.71
N LYS A 140 9.27 9.91 4.91
CA LYS A 140 9.45 11.25 4.32
C LYS A 140 10.63 12.03 4.93
N GLN A 141 11.21 11.60 6.04
CA GLN A 141 12.47 12.17 6.55
C GLN A 141 13.65 11.88 5.61
N TYR A 142 13.57 10.81 4.81
CA TYR A 142 14.50 10.56 3.73
C TYR A 142 14.12 11.45 2.54
N ARG A 143 14.93 12.49 2.27
CA ARG A 143 14.65 13.51 1.24
C ARG A 143 14.33 12.89 -0.13
N ARG A 144 15.04 11.84 -0.54
CA ARG A 144 14.82 11.16 -1.84
C ARG A 144 13.51 10.36 -1.89
N ILE A 145 12.89 10.08 -0.74
CA ILE A 145 11.56 9.46 -0.66
C ILE A 145 10.49 10.53 -0.58
N ALA A 146 10.74 11.60 0.17
CA ALA A 146 9.81 12.74 0.27
C ALA A 146 9.59 13.42 -1.08
N THR A 147 10.68 13.56 -1.85
CA THR A 147 10.67 14.11 -3.21
C THR A 147 11.27 13.09 -4.15
N ARG A 148 10.49 12.70 -5.16
CA ARG A 148 10.97 11.77 -6.18
C ARG A 148 11.91 12.50 -7.14
N TYR A 149 13.19 12.16 -7.10
CA TYR A 149 14.20 12.64 -8.05
C TYR A 149 14.43 11.63 -9.20
N GLU A 150 14.12 10.38 -8.98
CA GLU A 150 14.34 9.30 -9.94
C GLU A 150 13.33 9.38 -11.08
N LYS A 151 13.83 9.42 -12.31
CA LYS A 151 12.99 9.36 -13.52
C LYS A 151 12.25 8.02 -13.57
N ARG A 152 12.96 6.92 -13.34
CA ARG A 152 12.39 5.56 -13.39
C ARG A 152 11.69 5.20 -12.08
N ALA A 153 10.47 4.67 -12.20
CA ALA A 153 9.69 4.21 -11.06
C ALA A 153 10.39 3.08 -10.28
N THR A 154 11.11 2.19 -10.99
CA THR A 154 11.89 1.12 -10.38
C THR A 154 12.96 1.65 -9.43
N ASN A 155 13.68 2.69 -9.84
CA ASN A 155 14.72 3.31 -9.02
C ASN A 155 14.12 3.99 -7.79
N TYR A 156 13.00 4.71 -7.96
CA TYR A 156 12.29 5.30 -6.84
C TYR A 156 11.77 4.24 -5.86
N LEU A 157 11.18 3.14 -6.36
CA LEU A 157 10.75 2.04 -5.51
C LEU A 157 11.92 1.38 -4.78
N ALA A 158 13.09 1.26 -5.42
CA ALA A 158 14.29 0.75 -4.76
C ALA A 158 14.71 1.66 -3.57
N MET A 159 14.67 2.98 -3.75
CA MET A 159 14.94 3.93 -2.66
C MET A 159 13.92 3.80 -1.53
N VAL A 160 12.63 3.66 -1.85
CA VAL A 160 11.57 3.42 -0.86
C VAL A 160 11.85 2.11 -0.11
N THR A 161 12.22 1.05 -0.82
CA THR A 161 12.52 -0.27 -0.23
C THR A 161 13.71 -0.20 0.73
N LEU A 162 14.78 0.52 0.36
CA LEU A 162 15.90 0.77 1.27
C LEU A 162 15.46 1.51 2.52
N GLY A 163 14.67 2.58 2.38
CA GLY A 163 14.12 3.30 3.54
C GLY A 163 13.23 2.41 4.41
N MET A 164 12.42 1.54 3.80
CA MET A 164 11.61 0.57 4.54
C MET A 164 12.51 -0.41 5.32
N THR A 165 13.60 -0.90 4.72
CA THR A 165 14.55 -1.80 5.37
C THR A 165 15.23 -1.12 6.57
N MET A 166 15.65 0.13 6.42
CA MET A 166 16.23 0.90 7.53
C MET A 166 15.26 1.02 8.71
N LEU A 167 13.95 1.18 8.44
CA LEU A 167 12.94 1.23 9.50
C LEU A 167 12.69 -0.12 10.20
N TRP A 168 13.16 -1.23 9.66
CA TRP A 168 13.15 -2.53 10.35
C TRP A 168 14.32 -2.68 11.30
N LEU A 169 15.43 -2.01 11.03
CA LEU A 169 16.66 -2.09 11.82
C LEU A 169 16.64 -1.14 13.05
N THR A 170 15.71 -0.19 13.05
CA THR A 170 15.45 0.75 14.17
C THR A 170 14.16 0.37 14.89
#